data_2d903abee8a6aa5674ab6eb7f0873b36
#
_entry.id   2d903abee8a6aa5674ab6eb7f0873b36
#
_cell.length_a   1.000
_cell.length_b   1.000
_cell.length_c   1.000
_cell.angle_alpha   90.00
_cell.angle_beta   90.00
_cell.angle_gamma   90.00
#
_symmetry.space_group_name_H-M   'P 1'
#
loop_
_entity.id
_entity.type
_entity.pdbx_description
1 polymer ?
#
loop_
_entity_poly.entity_id
_entity_poly.type
_entity_poly.pdbx_seq_one_letter_code
_entity_poly.pdbx_strand_id
1 'polypeptide(L)'
;NAPDFTFIDRPLLQLSGRSLGIIGYGSIGRRVAQIAEAFGMTVHIYSKEPGAAVQSDILTLHCPATPDNKGFVNKDFISKMKDGAILINTARGALLNEDDVADALKSGKLAAAAVDVVNGEPPRKGHPFIGLENLYITPHIAWSTKEARAVITKTSAANLKSFLTGGDLNRIV
;
A
#
# COMPACT_ATOMS: atom_id res chain seq x y z
N ASN A 1 -22.16 -25.74 13.21
CA ASN A 1 -23.26 -24.82 13.57
C ASN A 1 -22.72 -23.85 14.59
N ALA A 2 -22.59 -22.56 14.23
CA ALA A 2 -22.27 -21.52 15.19
C ALA A 2 -23.56 -21.33 16.09
N PRO A 3 -23.40 -21.27 17.40
CA PRO A 3 -24.56 -21.06 18.31
C PRO A 3 -25.21 -19.68 18.12
N ASP A 4 -24.41 -18.70 17.64
CA ASP A 4 -24.83 -17.33 17.42
C ASP A 4 -24.76 -16.98 15.93
N PHE A 5 -25.79 -16.31 15.42
CA PHE A 5 -25.85 -15.85 14.03
C PHE A 5 -25.05 -14.56 13.81
N THR A 6 -25.03 -13.69 14.82
CA THR A 6 -24.26 -12.43 14.80
C THR A 6 -23.27 -12.43 15.95
N PHE A 7 -21.98 -12.35 15.63
CA PHE A 7 -20.91 -12.17 16.62
C PHE A 7 -19.93 -11.09 16.14
N ILE A 8 -19.40 -10.31 17.07
CA ILE A 8 -18.44 -9.24 16.82
C ILE A 8 -17.25 -9.49 17.72
N ASP A 9 -16.21 -10.11 17.16
CA ASP A 9 -14.97 -10.42 17.90
C ASP A 9 -14.03 -9.22 17.99
N ARG A 10 -14.15 -8.29 17.04
CA ARG A 10 -13.32 -7.08 16.97
C ARG A 10 -14.15 -5.88 16.52
N PRO A 11 -13.81 -4.65 16.94
CA PRO A 11 -14.47 -3.45 16.45
C PRO A 11 -14.41 -3.36 14.93
N LEU A 12 -15.57 -3.16 14.30
CA LEU A 12 -15.66 -2.91 12.86
C LEU A 12 -15.55 -1.41 12.60
N LEU A 13 -14.74 -1.04 11.61
CA LEU A 13 -14.56 0.35 11.22
C LEU A 13 -15.30 0.64 9.91
N GLN A 14 -16.13 1.68 9.93
CA GLN A 14 -16.76 2.19 8.71
C GLN A 14 -15.78 3.09 7.95
N LEU A 15 -15.75 2.98 6.61
CA LEU A 15 -14.89 3.82 5.77
C LEU A 15 -15.49 5.24 5.58
N SER A 16 -16.81 5.34 5.43
CA SER A 16 -17.48 6.62 5.29
C SER A 16 -17.18 7.55 6.47
N GLY A 17 -16.80 8.79 6.17
CA GLY A 17 -16.39 9.79 7.15
C GLY A 17 -14.95 9.68 7.63
N ARG A 18 -14.18 8.68 7.18
CA ARG A 18 -12.75 8.55 7.44
C ARG A 18 -11.91 9.30 6.41
N SER A 19 -10.67 9.61 6.76
CA SER A 19 -9.70 10.22 5.86
C SER A 19 -8.71 9.21 5.32
N LEU A 20 -8.34 9.37 4.03
CA LEU A 20 -7.32 8.59 3.34
C LEU A 20 -6.21 9.51 2.83
N GLY A 21 -5.00 9.33 3.35
CA GLY A 21 -3.79 9.95 2.83
C GLY A 21 -3.18 9.09 1.71
N ILE A 22 -2.86 9.71 0.58
CA ILE A 22 -2.27 9.03 -0.58
C ILE A 22 -0.88 9.59 -0.88
N ILE A 23 0.13 8.72 -0.81
CA ILE A 23 1.51 9.03 -1.22
C ILE A 23 1.78 8.38 -2.57
N GLY A 24 1.92 9.22 -3.60
CA GLY A 24 2.03 8.79 -4.99
C GLY A 24 0.69 8.90 -5.75
N TYR A 25 0.49 10.02 -6.45
CA TYR A 25 -0.76 10.31 -7.16
C TYR A 25 -0.64 10.07 -8.67
N GLY A 26 -0.07 8.92 -9.03
CA GLY A 26 -0.02 8.38 -10.39
C GLY A 26 -1.33 7.68 -10.80
N SER A 27 -1.28 6.81 -11.79
CA SER A 27 -2.45 6.09 -12.31
C SER A 27 -3.18 5.27 -11.23
N ILE A 28 -2.42 4.57 -10.37
CA ILE A 28 -2.97 3.75 -9.28
C ILE A 28 -3.54 4.65 -8.18
N GLY A 29 -2.76 5.62 -7.67
CA GLY A 29 -3.20 6.50 -6.59
C GLY A 29 -4.47 7.30 -6.95
N ARG A 30 -4.61 7.75 -8.20
CA ARG A 30 -5.84 8.43 -8.67
C ARG A 30 -7.05 7.50 -8.66
N ARG A 31 -6.87 6.24 -9.07
CA ARG A 31 -7.97 5.26 -9.04
C ARG A 31 -8.38 4.92 -7.61
N VAL A 32 -7.40 4.77 -6.71
CA VAL A 32 -7.67 4.55 -5.27
C VAL A 32 -8.41 5.74 -4.67
N ALA A 33 -8.04 6.97 -5.01
CA ALA A 33 -8.76 8.17 -4.58
C ALA A 33 -10.23 8.13 -4.98
N GLN A 34 -10.52 7.88 -6.27
CA GLN A 34 -11.89 7.80 -6.78
C GLN A 34 -12.73 6.73 -6.05
N ILE A 35 -12.13 5.59 -5.75
CA ILE A 35 -12.82 4.51 -5.02
C ILE A 35 -13.07 4.93 -3.56
N ALA A 36 -12.10 5.53 -2.90
CA ALA A 36 -12.23 6.00 -1.53
C ALA A 36 -13.31 7.07 -1.39
N GLU A 37 -13.33 8.04 -2.31
CA GLU A 37 -14.39 9.07 -2.38
C GLU A 37 -15.78 8.45 -2.57
N ALA A 38 -15.90 7.41 -3.42
CA ALA A 38 -17.16 6.68 -3.61
C ALA A 38 -17.63 5.93 -2.35
N PHE A 39 -16.70 5.54 -1.46
CA PHE A 39 -17.01 5.02 -0.11
C PHE A 39 -17.29 6.11 0.94
N GLY A 40 -17.31 7.38 0.54
CA GLY A 40 -17.56 8.52 1.45
C GLY A 40 -16.37 8.90 2.33
N MET A 41 -15.14 8.59 1.88
CA MET A 41 -13.91 9.02 2.56
C MET A 41 -13.49 10.42 2.10
N THR A 42 -12.81 11.17 2.98
CA THR A 42 -12.08 12.37 2.61
C THR A 42 -10.67 12.01 2.16
N VAL A 43 -10.28 12.41 0.94
CA VAL A 43 -8.98 12.06 0.37
C VAL A 43 -8.02 13.24 0.44
N HIS A 44 -6.81 12.99 1.00
CA HIS A 44 -5.71 13.94 1.06
C HIS A 44 -4.51 13.44 0.27
N ILE A 45 -4.03 14.25 -0.67
CA ILE A 45 -2.90 13.89 -1.54
C ILE A 45 -1.61 14.48 -0.97
N TYR A 46 -0.64 13.63 -0.64
CA TYR A 46 0.59 14.04 0.03
C TYR A 46 1.35 15.17 -0.70
N SER A 47 1.43 15.12 -2.03
CA SER A 47 2.10 16.17 -2.80
C SER A 47 1.42 17.53 -2.80
N LYS A 48 0.16 17.61 -2.34
CA LYS A 48 -0.62 18.85 -2.26
C LYS A 48 -0.79 19.29 -0.81
N GLU A 49 -1.10 18.35 0.07
CA GLU A 49 -1.47 18.58 1.47
C GLU A 49 -0.72 17.59 2.37
N PRO A 50 0.64 17.67 2.46
CA PRO A 50 1.44 16.66 3.15
C PRO A 50 1.02 16.48 4.62
N GLY A 51 0.72 17.55 5.33
CA GLY A 51 0.27 17.48 6.73
C GLY A 51 -1.05 16.74 6.89
N ALA A 52 -2.07 17.06 6.10
CA ALA A 52 -3.38 16.41 6.14
C ALA A 52 -3.28 14.94 5.72
N ALA A 53 -2.48 14.64 4.69
CA ALA A 53 -2.27 13.27 4.24
C ALA A 53 -1.62 12.40 5.30
N VAL A 54 -0.61 12.90 6.01
CA VAL A 54 0.08 12.15 7.08
C VAL A 54 -0.83 11.97 8.30
N GLN A 55 -1.71 12.92 8.59
CA GLN A 55 -2.67 12.88 9.70
C GLN A 55 -3.98 12.14 9.37
N SER A 56 -4.06 11.47 8.23
CA SER A 56 -5.24 10.69 7.84
C SER A 56 -5.40 9.43 8.69
N ASP A 57 -6.64 8.93 8.78
CA ASP A 57 -6.97 7.66 9.46
C ASP A 57 -6.29 6.47 8.80
N ILE A 58 -6.16 6.52 7.47
CA ILE A 58 -5.50 5.50 6.65
C ILE A 58 -4.48 6.20 5.76
N LEU A 59 -3.26 5.67 5.69
CA LEU A 59 -2.22 6.13 4.77
C LEU A 59 -1.88 5.02 3.79
N THR A 60 -1.88 5.31 2.49
CA THR A 60 -1.57 4.33 1.44
C THR A 60 -0.48 4.81 0.50
N LEU A 61 0.43 3.90 0.12
CA LEU A 61 1.60 4.20 -0.70
C LEU A 61 1.41 3.68 -2.13
N HIS A 62 1.63 4.56 -3.12
CA HIS A 62 1.52 4.29 -4.56
C HIS A 62 2.65 4.96 -5.36
N CYS A 63 3.76 5.30 -4.71
CA CYS A 63 4.93 5.88 -5.36
C CYS A 63 5.99 4.81 -5.68
N PRO A 64 6.86 5.04 -6.69
CA PRO A 64 8.01 4.19 -6.91
C PRO A 64 9.04 4.33 -5.76
N ALA A 65 9.83 3.29 -5.54
CA ALA A 65 11.01 3.39 -4.68
C ALA A 65 12.18 3.95 -5.49
N THR A 66 12.86 4.94 -4.93
CA THR A 66 14.08 5.56 -5.44
C THR A 66 15.15 5.58 -4.35
N PRO A 67 16.43 5.81 -4.66
CA PRO A 67 17.46 5.99 -3.65
C PRO A 67 17.09 7.06 -2.59
N ASP A 68 16.41 8.12 -3.01
CA ASP A 68 16.09 9.29 -2.15
C ASP A 68 14.93 9.03 -1.19
N ASN A 69 14.04 8.07 -1.49
CA ASN A 69 12.87 7.77 -0.66
C ASN A 69 12.91 6.38 -0.02
N LYS A 70 14.05 5.70 -0.07
CA LYS A 70 14.24 4.42 0.61
C LYS A 70 14.09 4.60 2.12
N GLY A 71 13.19 3.81 2.73
CA GLY A 71 12.94 3.84 4.16
C GLY A 71 12.36 5.17 4.66
N PHE A 72 11.71 5.97 3.79
CA PHE A 72 11.19 7.27 4.23
C PHE A 72 10.05 7.15 5.24
N VAL A 73 9.29 6.04 5.23
CA VAL A 73 8.34 5.70 6.29
C VAL A 73 9.14 5.08 7.44
N ASN A 74 9.79 5.94 8.19
CA ASN A 74 10.61 5.64 9.36
C ASN A 74 9.92 6.15 10.63
N LYS A 75 10.60 6.01 11.77
CA LYS A 75 10.13 6.45 13.09
C LYS A 75 9.70 7.93 13.11
N ASP A 76 10.48 8.82 12.48
CA ASP A 76 10.19 10.26 12.46
C ASP A 76 8.94 10.55 11.59
N PHE A 77 8.79 9.85 10.48
CA PHE A 77 7.59 9.96 9.65
C PHE A 77 6.36 9.41 10.40
N ILE A 78 6.48 8.22 10.98
CA ILE A 78 5.40 7.56 11.72
C ILE A 78 4.98 8.39 12.94
N SER A 79 5.91 9.06 13.62
CA SER A 79 5.60 9.94 14.76
C SER A 79 4.62 11.05 14.41
N LYS A 80 4.62 11.50 13.14
CA LYS A 80 3.73 12.54 12.60
C LYS A 80 2.38 12.01 12.12
N MET A 81 2.22 10.69 12.00
CA MET A 81 0.95 10.07 11.65
C MET A 81 -0.04 10.17 12.81
N LYS A 82 -1.32 10.08 12.49
CA LYS A 82 -2.38 9.99 13.50
C LYS A 82 -2.18 8.76 14.38
N ASP A 83 -2.40 8.88 15.69
CA ASP A 83 -2.36 7.74 16.60
C ASP A 83 -3.49 6.75 16.24
N GLY A 84 -3.12 5.48 16.13
CA GLY A 84 -4.04 4.45 15.68
C GLY A 84 -4.33 4.46 14.17
N ALA A 85 -3.51 5.13 13.37
CA ALA A 85 -3.64 5.08 11.90
C ALA A 85 -3.36 3.68 11.34
N ILE A 86 -3.90 3.42 10.15
CA ILE A 86 -3.65 2.20 9.37
C ILE A 86 -2.69 2.55 8.22
N LEU A 87 -1.62 1.76 8.06
CA LEU A 87 -0.67 1.91 6.96
C LEU A 87 -0.91 0.82 5.90
N ILE A 88 -0.99 1.22 4.62
CA ILE A 88 -1.13 0.28 3.49
C ILE A 88 0.03 0.48 2.51
N ASN A 89 0.75 -0.60 2.18
CA ASN A 89 1.81 -0.57 1.18
C ASN A 89 1.64 -1.67 0.14
N THR A 90 1.17 -1.29 -1.04
CA THR A 90 1.11 -2.14 -2.24
C THR A 90 2.09 -1.63 -3.32
N ALA A 91 3.03 -0.77 -2.95
CA ALA A 91 3.98 -0.15 -3.88
C ALA A 91 5.33 -0.89 -3.89
N ARG A 92 6.19 -0.63 -2.91
CA ARG A 92 7.51 -1.28 -2.76
C ARG A 92 7.89 -1.41 -1.29
N GLY A 93 8.45 -2.56 -0.88
CA GLY A 93 8.92 -2.78 0.48
C GLY A 93 9.99 -1.79 0.91
N ALA A 94 10.88 -1.42 0.00
CA ALA A 94 11.96 -0.46 0.25
C ALA A 94 11.51 0.95 0.69
N LEU A 95 10.23 1.31 0.58
CA LEU A 95 9.69 2.58 1.08
C LEU A 95 9.58 2.61 2.61
N LEU A 96 9.54 1.44 3.25
CA LEU A 96 9.39 1.31 4.68
C LEU A 96 10.74 1.07 5.36
N ASN A 97 10.96 1.68 6.51
CA ASN A 97 11.83 1.14 7.53
C ASN A 97 11.01 0.11 8.31
N GLU A 98 11.22 -1.16 8.04
CA GLU A 98 10.35 -2.23 8.54
C GLU A 98 10.48 -2.46 10.04
N ASP A 99 11.66 -2.19 10.63
CA ASP A 99 11.84 -2.24 12.09
C ASP A 99 11.02 -1.14 12.78
N ASP A 100 11.07 0.09 12.27
CA ASP A 100 10.30 1.21 12.81
C ASP A 100 8.79 0.99 12.68
N VAL A 101 8.33 0.40 11.57
CA VAL A 101 6.92 0.03 11.37
C VAL A 101 6.50 -1.08 12.33
N ALA A 102 7.35 -2.10 12.53
CA ALA A 102 7.08 -3.18 13.47
C ALA A 102 6.97 -2.66 14.91
N ASP A 103 7.84 -1.75 15.32
CA ASP A 103 7.80 -1.12 16.65
C ASP A 103 6.56 -0.23 16.81
N ALA A 104 6.14 0.48 15.76
CA ALA A 104 4.92 1.27 15.77
C ALA A 104 3.66 0.41 15.89
N LEU A 105 3.65 -0.77 15.27
CA LEU A 105 2.56 -1.74 15.41
C LEU A 105 2.50 -2.35 16.83
N LYS A 106 3.65 -2.72 17.40
CA LYS A 106 3.75 -3.24 18.77
C LYS A 106 3.33 -2.23 19.83
N SER A 107 3.68 -0.95 19.63
CA SER A 107 3.35 0.13 20.57
C SER A 107 1.91 0.63 20.42
N GLY A 108 1.19 0.25 19.37
CA GLY A 108 -0.15 0.77 19.06
C GLY A 108 -0.16 2.16 18.41
N LYS A 109 0.99 2.75 18.09
CA LYS A 109 1.08 3.99 17.30
C LYS A 109 0.41 3.80 15.94
N LEU A 110 0.61 2.65 15.31
CA LEU A 110 -0.19 2.16 14.20
C LEU A 110 -1.16 1.08 14.71
N ALA A 111 -2.45 1.25 14.45
CA ALA A 111 -3.45 0.25 14.81
C ALA A 111 -3.28 -1.04 13.99
N ALA A 112 -2.95 -0.90 12.71
CA ALA A 112 -2.70 -2.02 11.81
C ALA A 112 -1.84 -1.58 10.61
N ALA A 113 -1.27 -2.57 9.93
CA ALA A 113 -0.73 -2.38 8.59
C ALA A 113 -1.12 -3.53 7.66
N ALA A 114 -1.20 -3.23 6.36
CA ALA A 114 -1.38 -4.20 5.29
C ALA A 114 -0.33 -3.97 4.21
N VAL A 115 0.46 -4.99 3.91
CA VAL A 115 1.55 -4.89 2.93
C VAL A 115 1.48 -6.03 1.93
N ASP A 116 1.61 -5.71 0.65
CA ASP A 116 1.74 -6.71 -0.41
C ASP A 116 3.22 -6.92 -0.79
N VAL A 117 4.10 -6.09 -0.23
CA VAL A 117 5.52 -6.02 -0.56
C VAL A 117 6.36 -5.85 0.71
N VAL A 118 7.52 -6.49 0.75
CA VAL A 118 8.49 -6.39 1.85
C VAL A 118 9.90 -6.22 1.32
N ASN A 119 10.82 -5.81 2.18
CA ASN A 119 12.23 -5.73 1.84
C ASN A 119 12.84 -7.15 1.78
N GLY A 120 13.43 -7.51 0.65
CA GLY A 120 14.03 -8.83 0.48
C GLY A 120 13.01 -9.97 0.36
N GLU A 121 12.18 -9.91 -0.67
CA GLU A 121 11.19 -10.94 -1.00
C GLU A 121 11.83 -12.25 -1.48
N PRO A 122 11.39 -13.41 -0.97
CA PRO A 122 10.44 -13.61 0.13
C PRO A 122 11.03 -13.29 1.51
N PRO A 123 10.20 -12.90 2.51
CA PRO A 123 10.69 -12.59 3.84
C PRO A 123 11.36 -13.81 4.48
N ARG A 124 12.57 -13.59 5.05
CA ARG A 124 13.36 -14.67 5.69
C ARG A 124 12.99 -14.82 7.16
N LYS A 125 13.39 -15.95 7.77
CA LYS A 125 13.27 -16.15 9.22
C LYS A 125 13.95 -14.99 9.97
N GLY A 126 13.22 -14.39 10.93
CA GLY A 126 13.66 -13.23 11.67
C GLY A 126 13.28 -11.87 11.04
N HIS A 127 12.52 -11.87 9.95
CA HIS A 127 11.98 -10.64 9.39
C HIS A 127 11.09 -9.93 10.43
N PRO A 128 11.22 -8.58 10.62
CA PRO A 128 10.56 -7.85 11.71
C PRO A 128 9.02 -7.93 11.68
N PHE A 129 8.45 -8.27 10.54
CA PHE A 129 7.01 -8.38 10.35
C PHE A 129 6.42 -9.75 10.76
N ILE A 130 7.26 -10.77 10.97
CA ILE A 130 6.76 -12.11 11.32
C ILE A 130 6.28 -12.13 12.76
N GLY A 131 5.05 -12.64 12.98
CA GLY A 131 4.45 -12.79 14.30
C GLY A 131 3.71 -11.55 14.83
N LEU A 132 3.53 -10.50 14.02
CA LEU A 132 2.71 -9.35 14.38
C LEU A 132 1.23 -9.65 14.10
N GLU A 133 0.37 -9.53 15.12
CA GLU A 133 -1.07 -9.87 15.01
C GLU A 133 -1.88 -8.82 14.23
N ASN A 134 -1.39 -7.58 14.21
CA ASN A 134 -2.05 -6.44 13.54
C ASN A 134 -1.38 -6.08 12.20
N LEU A 135 -0.64 -7.01 11.61
CA LEU A 135 -0.04 -6.88 10.29
C LEU A 135 -0.57 -7.97 9.34
N TYR A 136 -1.04 -7.54 8.18
CA TYR A 136 -1.51 -8.42 7.11
C TYR A 136 -0.51 -8.37 5.96
N ILE A 137 0.01 -9.55 5.56
CA ILE A 137 0.98 -9.67 4.45
C ILE A 137 0.37 -10.51 3.34
N THR A 138 0.40 -10.00 2.11
CA THR A 138 0.12 -10.77 0.91
C THR A 138 1.40 -10.93 0.08
N PRO A 139 1.60 -12.03 -0.67
CA PRO A 139 2.89 -12.37 -1.27
C PRO A 139 3.10 -11.71 -2.65
N HIS A 140 3.05 -10.37 -2.71
CA HIS A 140 3.27 -9.54 -3.91
C HIS A 140 2.31 -9.91 -5.06
N ILE A 141 1.02 -10.01 -4.74
CA ILE A 141 -0.04 -10.47 -5.65
C ILE A 141 -1.09 -9.42 -6.02
N ALA A 142 -0.94 -8.17 -5.58
CA ALA A 142 -1.89 -7.09 -5.88
C ALA A 142 -2.09 -6.85 -7.39
N TRP A 143 -1.14 -7.26 -8.23
CA TRP A 143 -1.18 -7.19 -9.69
C TRP A 143 -1.68 -8.48 -10.37
N SER A 144 -1.88 -9.59 -9.67
CA SER A 144 -1.85 -10.95 -10.22
C SER A 144 -3.22 -11.52 -10.60
N THR A 145 -4.26 -10.69 -10.76
CA THR A 145 -5.55 -11.16 -11.25
C THR A 145 -5.41 -11.79 -12.65
N LYS A 146 -6.28 -12.71 -12.99
CA LYS A 146 -6.29 -13.38 -14.31
C LYS A 146 -6.30 -12.36 -15.45
N GLU A 147 -7.11 -11.32 -15.30
CA GLU A 147 -7.30 -10.27 -16.30
C GLU A 147 -6.03 -9.40 -16.43
N ALA A 148 -5.44 -8.96 -15.31
CA ALA A 148 -4.21 -8.18 -15.32
C ALA A 148 -3.04 -8.97 -15.94
N ARG A 149 -2.90 -10.25 -15.60
CA ARG A 149 -1.88 -11.15 -16.19
C ARG A 149 -2.08 -11.32 -17.69
N ALA A 150 -3.32 -11.47 -18.16
CA ALA A 150 -3.61 -11.55 -19.59
C ALA A 150 -3.22 -10.26 -20.33
N VAL A 151 -3.46 -9.09 -19.73
CA VAL A 151 -3.04 -7.80 -20.30
C VAL A 151 -1.52 -7.73 -20.40
N ILE A 152 -0.78 -8.11 -19.35
CA ILE A 152 0.69 -8.12 -19.37
C ILE A 152 1.21 -9.00 -20.50
N THR A 153 0.73 -10.23 -20.61
CA THR A 153 1.15 -11.18 -21.66
C THR A 153 0.88 -10.62 -23.07
N LYS A 154 -0.33 -10.08 -23.29
CA LYS A 154 -0.72 -9.48 -24.58
C LYS A 154 0.16 -8.28 -24.92
N THR A 155 0.41 -7.39 -23.95
CA THR A 155 1.22 -6.19 -24.15
C THR A 155 2.69 -6.57 -24.43
N SER A 156 3.25 -7.52 -23.71
CA SER A 156 4.61 -8.01 -23.93
C SER A 156 4.79 -8.60 -25.34
N ALA A 157 3.82 -9.41 -25.80
CA ALA A 157 3.84 -9.96 -27.14
C ALA A 157 3.73 -8.86 -28.22
N ALA A 158 2.88 -7.85 -28.01
CA ALA A 158 2.75 -6.72 -28.93
C ALA A 158 4.03 -5.87 -29.00
N ASN A 159 4.67 -5.61 -27.85
CA ASN A 159 5.94 -4.87 -27.76
C ASN A 159 7.05 -5.62 -28.49
N LEU A 160 7.17 -6.93 -28.28
CA LEU A 160 8.16 -7.76 -28.96
C LEU A 160 7.92 -7.75 -30.47
N LYS A 161 6.69 -7.94 -30.93
CA LYS A 161 6.35 -7.87 -32.35
C LYS A 161 6.73 -6.51 -32.94
N SER A 162 6.37 -5.41 -32.28
CA SER A 162 6.72 -4.05 -32.73
C SER A 162 8.24 -3.87 -32.85
N PHE A 163 8.98 -4.28 -31.83
CA PHE A 163 10.45 -4.21 -31.85
C PHE A 163 11.06 -5.00 -33.03
N LEU A 164 10.61 -6.23 -33.27
CA LEU A 164 11.11 -7.07 -34.37
C LEU A 164 10.78 -6.52 -35.77
N THR A 165 9.75 -5.68 -35.87
CA THR A 165 9.36 -5.01 -37.14
C THR A 165 9.86 -3.56 -37.23
N GLY A 166 10.79 -3.13 -36.36
CA GLY A 166 11.36 -1.78 -36.36
C GLY A 166 10.45 -0.69 -35.79
N GLY A 167 9.36 -1.08 -35.10
CA GLY A 167 8.47 -0.15 -34.39
C GLY A 167 8.93 0.18 -32.98
N ASP A 168 8.25 1.11 -32.34
CA ASP A 168 8.61 1.70 -31.04
C ASP A 168 7.47 1.63 -30.00
N LEU A 169 6.52 0.71 -30.16
CA LEU A 169 5.36 0.58 -29.27
C LEU A 169 5.81 0.46 -27.79
N ASN A 170 5.34 1.38 -26.94
CA ASN A 170 5.67 1.47 -25.51
C ASN A 170 7.18 1.60 -25.22
N ARG A 171 7.96 2.12 -26.16
CA ARG A 171 9.39 2.38 -25.95
C ARG A 171 9.55 3.52 -24.93
N ILE A 172 10.46 3.33 -23.95
CA ILE A 172 10.69 4.26 -22.83
C ILE A 172 12.08 4.91 -22.88
N VAL A 173 12.83 4.75 -23.96
CA VAL A 173 14.13 5.36 -24.25
C VAL A 173 14.12 6.04 -25.61
#